data_ea5dcc1e8eac720f35d7ed41600aead1
#
_entry.id   ea5dcc1e8eac720f35d7ed41600aead1
#
_cell.length_a   1.000
_cell.length_b   1.000
_cell.length_c   1.000
_cell.angle_alpha   90.00
_cell.angle_beta   90.00
_cell.angle_gamma   90.00
#
_symmetry.space_group_name_H-M   'P 1'
#
loop_
_entity.id
_entity.type
_entity.pdbx_description
1 polymer ?
#
loop_
_entity_poly.entity_id
_entity_poly.type
_entity_poly.pdbx_seq_one_letter_code
_entity_poly.pdbx_strand_id
1 'polypeptide(L)'
;NNIMGTLNLCNAMRAHGVKNLIFSSSATVYGEQEVMPITEEMPKQPATNPYGWTKWMIEEILKGVHTADPEWNIILLRYFNPIGAHKSGLIGEDPKGIPNNLVPYVAQVAVGKRPYVRVYGNDYPTPDGTGVRDYIHVVDLARGHVKALKKLEDKEGVSIYNLGTGRGYSVLEVIHAYEKACGKEIPYQIEGRRAGDIASCYGDPSKAARELGWKA
;
A
#
# COMPACT_ATOMS: atom_id res chain seq x y z
N ASN A 1 16.48 -8.80 -1.93
CA ASN A 1 16.50 -7.99 -0.69
C ASN A 1 15.34 -8.38 0.25
N ASN A 2 14.08 -8.40 -0.20
CA ASN A 2 12.91 -8.53 0.68
C ASN A 2 12.94 -9.81 1.54
N ILE A 3 12.96 -10.98 0.93
CA ILE A 3 12.88 -12.27 1.65
C ILE A 3 14.12 -12.49 2.52
N MET A 4 15.31 -12.46 1.91
CA MET A 4 16.57 -12.68 2.65
C MET A 4 16.79 -11.62 3.73
N GLY A 5 16.45 -10.36 3.44
CA GLY A 5 16.53 -9.29 4.43
C GLY A 5 15.64 -9.56 5.66
N THR A 6 14.41 -10.03 5.44
CA THR A 6 13.51 -10.39 6.55
C THR A 6 14.02 -11.59 7.35
N LEU A 7 14.51 -12.64 6.68
CA LEU A 7 15.10 -13.79 7.37
C LEU A 7 16.29 -13.39 8.24
N ASN A 8 17.20 -12.57 7.70
CA ASN A 8 18.35 -12.07 8.46
C ASN A 8 17.92 -11.22 9.65
N LEU A 9 16.89 -10.36 9.46
CA LEU A 9 16.34 -9.55 10.55
C LEU A 9 15.74 -10.45 11.65
N CYS A 10 14.89 -11.42 11.29
CA CYS A 10 14.28 -12.35 12.26
C CYS A 10 15.36 -13.14 13.02
N ASN A 11 16.43 -13.60 12.35
CA ASN A 11 17.53 -14.28 13.01
C ASN A 11 18.27 -13.36 14.00
N ALA A 12 18.54 -12.12 13.63
CA ALA A 12 19.17 -11.14 14.52
C ALA A 12 18.24 -10.80 15.72
N MET A 13 16.96 -10.57 15.45
CA MET A 13 15.96 -10.31 16.49
C MET A 13 15.89 -11.46 17.49
N ARG A 14 15.84 -12.71 17.02
CA ARG A 14 15.84 -13.90 17.86
C ARG A 14 17.11 -13.98 18.73
N ALA A 15 18.28 -13.76 18.13
CA ALA A 15 19.55 -13.80 18.84
C ALA A 15 19.66 -12.75 19.96
N HIS A 16 18.91 -11.65 19.84
CA HIS A 16 18.88 -10.57 20.84
C HIS A 16 17.61 -10.53 21.69
N GLY A 17 16.77 -11.57 21.64
CA GLY A 17 15.54 -11.66 22.46
C GLY A 17 14.45 -10.66 22.06
N VAL A 18 14.51 -10.07 20.87
CA VAL A 18 13.49 -9.14 20.36
C VAL A 18 12.48 -9.91 19.53
N LYS A 19 11.23 -9.98 19.99
CA LYS A 19 10.17 -10.79 19.40
C LYS A 19 8.92 -9.99 18.98
N ASN A 20 8.98 -8.65 19.00
CA ASN A 20 7.91 -7.77 18.56
C ASN A 20 8.24 -7.16 17.19
N LEU A 21 7.41 -7.41 16.18
CA LEU A 21 7.66 -6.96 14.80
C LEU A 21 6.40 -6.36 14.18
N ILE A 22 6.55 -5.17 13.60
CA ILE A 22 5.57 -4.62 12.67
C ILE A 22 6.16 -4.75 11.26
N PHE A 23 5.46 -5.46 10.39
CA PHE A 23 5.89 -5.68 9.03
C PHE A 23 5.07 -4.83 8.05
N SER A 24 5.78 -4.04 7.26
CA SER A 24 5.22 -3.28 6.13
C SER A 24 4.88 -4.24 4.99
N SER A 25 3.65 -4.78 5.02
CA SER A 25 3.12 -5.60 3.94
C SER A 25 2.46 -4.72 2.86
N SER A 26 1.67 -5.30 1.97
CA SER A 26 1.08 -4.60 0.84
C SER A 26 -0.24 -5.25 0.45
N ALA A 27 -1.19 -4.46 -0.04
CA ALA A 27 -2.42 -4.96 -0.65
C ALA A 27 -2.17 -5.87 -1.87
N THR A 28 -0.98 -5.82 -2.48
CA THR A 28 -0.60 -6.73 -3.57
C THR A 28 -0.62 -8.20 -3.19
N VAL A 29 -0.60 -8.55 -1.88
CA VAL A 29 -0.73 -9.93 -1.40
C VAL A 29 -2.12 -10.51 -1.62
N TYR A 30 -3.13 -9.68 -1.85
CA TYR A 30 -4.48 -10.16 -2.14
C TYR A 30 -4.65 -10.69 -3.56
N GLY A 31 -3.72 -10.33 -4.49
CA GLY A 31 -3.92 -10.60 -5.90
C GLY A 31 -5.11 -9.83 -6.48
N GLU A 32 -5.73 -10.38 -7.51
CA GLU A 32 -6.95 -9.81 -8.10
C GLU A 32 -8.18 -10.35 -7.37
N GLN A 33 -8.97 -9.47 -6.77
CA GLN A 33 -10.20 -9.79 -6.07
C GLN A 33 -11.40 -9.33 -6.91
N GLU A 34 -12.47 -10.13 -6.90
CA GLU A 34 -13.72 -9.80 -7.60
C GLU A 34 -14.61 -8.86 -6.79
N VAL A 35 -14.46 -8.87 -5.47
CA VAL A 35 -15.31 -8.12 -4.53
C VAL A 35 -14.50 -7.01 -3.86
N MET A 36 -15.11 -5.82 -3.82
CA MET A 36 -14.58 -4.64 -3.14
C MET A 36 -15.60 -4.09 -2.14
N PRO A 37 -15.15 -3.49 -1.03
CA PRO A 37 -13.76 -3.33 -0.57
C PRO A 37 -13.14 -4.64 -0.07
N ILE A 38 -11.81 -4.76 -0.16
CA ILE A 38 -11.05 -5.94 0.27
C ILE A 38 -10.94 -5.96 1.79
N THR A 39 -11.33 -7.08 2.43
CA THR A 39 -11.15 -7.32 3.87
C THR A 39 -9.96 -8.25 4.15
N GLU A 40 -9.47 -8.25 5.40
CA GLU A 40 -8.35 -9.08 5.82
C GLU A 40 -8.64 -10.59 5.79
N GLU A 41 -9.92 -10.96 5.85
CA GLU A 41 -10.43 -12.33 5.83
C GLU A 41 -10.53 -12.92 4.41
N MET A 42 -10.47 -12.08 3.38
CA MET A 42 -10.54 -12.56 2.00
C MET A 42 -9.34 -13.45 1.67
N PRO A 43 -9.56 -14.55 0.94
CA PRO A 43 -8.49 -15.44 0.54
C PRO A 43 -7.52 -14.72 -0.39
N LYS A 44 -6.24 -14.94 -0.18
CA LYS A 44 -5.21 -14.44 -1.09
C LYS A 44 -5.34 -15.14 -2.44
N GLN A 45 -5.37 -14.38 -3.51
CA GLN A 45 -5.26 -14.86 -4.89
C GLN A 45 -3.79 -14.75 -5.36
N PRO A 46 -3.38 -15.49 -6.40
CA PRO A 46 -2.03 -15.38 -6.94
C PRO A 46 -1.63 -13.92 -7.18
N ALA A 47 -0.49 -13.52 -6.65
CA ALA A 47 -0.01 -12.16 -6.83
C ALA A 47 0.31 -11.91 -8.33
N THR A 48 -0.06 -10.75 -8.84
CA THR A 48 0.06 -10.40 -10.26
C THR A 48 1.47 -9.95 -10.67
N ASN A 49 2.39 -9.83 -9.71
CA ASN A 49 3.75 -9.36 -9.96
C ASN A 49 4.75 -9.91 -8.92
N PRO A 50 6.07 -9.92 -9.24
CA PRO A 50 7.10 -10.46 -8.35
C PRO A 50 7.18 -9.77 -6.98
N TYR A 51 6.90 -8.46 -6.90
CA TYR A 51 6.88 -7.75 -5.63
C TYR A 51 5.79 -8.29 -4.70
N GLY A 52 4.57 -8.46 -5.21
CA GLY A 52 3.45 -9.05 -4.46
C GLY A 52 3.80 -10.43 -3.92
N TRP A 53 4.43 -11.28 -4.74
CA TRP A 53 4.91 -12.59 -4.30
C TRP A 53 5.93 -12.49 -3.17
N THR A 54 6.88 -11.55 -3.21
CA THR A 54 7.83 -11.39 -2.09
C THR A 54 7.12 -11.01 -0.79
N LYS A 55 6.11 -10.13 -0.84
CA LYS A 55 5.34 -9.74 0.34
C LYS A 55 4.48 -10.89 0.87
N TRP A 56 3.83 -11.64 -0.02
CA TRP A 56 3.09 -12.85 0.35
C TRP A 56 4.00 -13.85 1.08
N MET A 57 5.13 -14.23 0.46
CA MET A 57 6.07 -15.19 1.04
C MET A 57 6.55 -14.74 2.43
N ILE A 58 6.82 -13.45 2.61
CA ILE A 58 7.24 -12.93 3.91
C ILE A 58 6.13 -13.05 4.95
N GLU A 59 4.86 -12.77 4.60
CA GLU A 59 3.76 -12.96 5.53
C GLU A 59 3.67 -14.43 5.99
N GLU A 60 3.82 -15.40 5.09
CA GLU A 60 3.81 -16.83 5.44
C GLU A 60 5.03 -17.22 6.29
N ILE A 61 6.22 -16.71 5.97
CA ILE A 61 7.43 -16.89 6.80
C ILE A 61 7.19 -16.37 8.21
N LEU A 62 6.66 -15.15 8.36
CA LEU A 62 6.43 -14.53 9.66
C LEU A 62 5.36 -15.26 10.48
N LYS A 63 4.31 -15.76 9.86
CA LYS A 63 3.35 -16.67 10.51
C LYS A 63 4.03 -17.96 10.99
N GLY A 64 4.89 -18.56 10.15
CA GLY A 64 5.68 -19.72 10.52
C GLY A 64 6.65 -19.45 11.68
N VAL A 65 7.26 -18.28 11.75
CA VAL A 65 8.10 -17.84 12.88
C VAL A 65 7.31 -17.83 14.18
N HIS A 66 6.11 -17.24 14.18
CA HIS A 66 5.22 -17.26 15.34
C HIS A 66 4.75 -18.69 15.70
N THR A 67 4.42 -19.52 14.70
CA THR A 67 4.02 -20.93 14.97
C THR A 67 5.13 -21.71 15.64
N ALA A 68 6.39 -21.49 15.24
CA ALA A 68 7.55 -22.15 15.83
C ALA A 68 7.92 -21.60 17.22
N ASP A 69 7.63 -20.35 17.49
CA ASP A 69 7.89 -19.66 18.75
C ASP A 69 6.77 -18.66 19.05
N PRO A 70 5.75 -19.09 19.86
CA PRO A 70 4.56 -18.26 20.14
C PRO A 70 4.82 -16.97 20.93
N GLU A 71 6.04 -16.74 21.42
CA GLU A 71 6.40 -15.47 22.06
C GLU A 71 6.56 -14.32 21.03
N TRP A 72 6.64 -14.62 19.73
CA TRP A 72 6.66 -13.60 18.69
C TRP A 72 5.29 -12.93 18.56
N ASN A 73 5.30 -11.61 18.61
CA ASN A 73 4.13 -10.77 18.33
C ASN A 73 4.38 -10.02 17.03
N ILE A 74 3.55 -10.25 16.03
CA ILE A 74 3.77 -9.77 14.67
C ILE A 74 2.52 -9.08 14.16
N ILE A 75 2.66 -7.84 13.72
CA ILE A 75 1.57 -7.11 13.06
C ILE A 75 1.94 -6.92 11.58
N LEU A 76 1.07 -7.41 10.71
CA LEU A 76 1.19 -7.27 9.27
C LEU A 76 0.30 -6.12 8.81
N LEU A 77 0.90 -5.01 8.38
CA LEU A 77 0.20 -3.84 7.87
C LEU A 77 0.16 -3.89 6.35
N ARG A 78 -1.02 -4.17 5.76
CA ARG A 78 -1.23 -4.21 4.31
C ARG A 78 -1.57 -2.82 3.80
N TYR A 79 -0.58 -2.15 3.21
CA TYR A 79 -0.77 -0.81 2.64
C TYR A 79 -1.45 -0.87 1.28
N PHE A 80 -2.34 0.08 1.04
CA PHE A 80 -2.79 0.39 -0.32
C PHE A 80 -1.79 1.36 -0.96
N ASN A 81 -2.19 2.47 -1.56
CA ASN A 81 -1.26 3.34 -2.29
C ASN A 81 -0.89 4.59 -1.45
N PRO A 82 0.26 4.61 -0.76
CA PRO A 82 0.68 5.78 -0.01
C PRO A 82 0.97 6.97 -0.94
N ILE A 83 0.47 8.14 -0.57
CA ILE A 83 0.67 9.40 -1.30
C ILE A 83 0.88 10.57 -0.35
N GLY A 84 1.24 11.72 -0.91
CA GLY A 84 1.32 12.98 -0.19
C GLY A 84 2.66 13.21 0.48
N ALA A 85 2.73 14.32 1.20
CA ALA A 85 3.91 14.79 1.89
C ALA A 85 3.54 15.36 3.27
N HIS A 86 4.50 15.47 4.16
CA HIS A 86 4.28 16.13 5.45
C HIS A 86 4.08 17.63 5.27
N LYS A 87 3.16 18.22 6.04
CA LYS A 87 2.80 19.66 5.96
C LYS A 87 3.96 20.64 6.14
N SER A 88 5.07 20.19 6.72
CA SER A 88 6.28 21.01 6.86
C SER A 88 7.02 21.24 5.54
N GLY A 89 6.73 20.44 4.49
CA GLY A 89 7.51 20.46 3.25
C GLY A 89 8.89 19.82 3.34
N LEU A 90 9.30 19.29 4.51
CA LEU A 90 10.63 18.71 4.73
C LEU A 90 10.70 17.21 4.38
N ILE A 91 9.54 16.53 4.35
CA ILE A 91 9.41 15.11 4.05
C ILE A 91 8.36 14.93 2.97
N GLY A 92 8.73 14.26 1.89
CA GLY A 92 7.85 13.97 0.76
C GLY A 92 8.43 12.88 -0.11
N GLU A 93 7.85 12.68 -1.30
CA GLU A 93 8.29 11.70 -2.28
C GLU A 93 8.99 12.40 -3.46
N ASP A 94 10.30 12.18 -3.59
CA ASP A 94 11.10 12.66 -4.72
C ASP A 94 11.97 11.51 -5.26
N PRO A 95 11.38 10.59 -6.02
CA PRO A 95 12.08 9.42 -6.54
C PRO A 95 13.19 9.82 -7.53
N LYS A 96 14.33 9.15 -7.44
CA LYS A 96 15.42 9.29 -8.41
C LYS A 96 14.99 8.69 -9.76
N GLY A 97 15.10 9.46 -10.82
CA GLY A 97 14.74 9.03 -12.18
C GLY A 97 13.24 9.17 -12.48
N ILE A 98 12.71 8.24 -13.29
CA ILE A 98 11.29 8.25 -13.69
C ILE A 98 10.44 7.62 -12.58
N PRO A 99 9.44 8.34 -12.01
CA PRO A 99 8.55 7.75 -11.03
C PRO A 99 7.76 6.56 -11.59
N ASN A 100 7.66 5.49 -10.81
CA ASN A 100 6.80 4.35 -11.14
C ASN A 100 5.38 4.51 -10.60
N ASN A 101 5.20 5.34 -9.57
CA ASN A 101 3.90 5.62 -8.96
C ASN A 101 3.23 6.81 -9.64
N LEU A 102 1.89 6.79 -9.68
CA LEU A 102 1.08 7.80 -10.35
C LEU A 102 1.32 9.21 -9.77
N VAL A 103 1.16 9.38 -8.46
CA VAL A 103 1.14 10.71 -7.82
C VAL A 103 2.45 11.47 -7.99
N PRO A 104 3.65 10.91 -7.74
CA PRO A 104 4.89 11.63 -8.01
C PRO A 104 5.09 11.92 -9.51
N TYR A 105 4.56 11.07 -10.41
CA TYR A 105 4.59 11.34 -11.85
C TYR A 105 3.72 12.54 -12.19
N VAL A 106 2.46 12.57 -11.71
CA VAL A 106 1.55 13.72 -11.89
C VAL A 106 2.15 15.01 -11.33
N ALA A 107 2.76 14.94 -10.14
CA ALA A 107 3.44 16.09 -9.53
C ALA A 107 4.58 16.62 -10.44
N GLN A 108 5.37 15.72 -11.07
CA GLN A 108 6.43 16.14 -12.01
C GLN A 108 5.87 16.78 -13.28
N VAL A 109 4.69 16.35 -13.76
CA VAL A 109 4.00 17.02 -14.88
C VAL A 109 3.48 18.40 -14.44
N ALA A 110 2.85 18.49 -13.29
CA ALA A 110 2.32 19.74 -12.74
C ALA A 110 3.38 20.86 -12.61
N VAL A 111 4.62 20.49 -12.27
CA VAL A 111 5.74 21.45 -12.20
C VAL A 111 6.55 21.58 -13.49
N GLY A 112 6.10 20.95 -14.60
CA GLY A 112 6.73 21.07 -15.92
C GLY A 112 8.00 20.23 -16.12
N LYS A 113 8.33 19.30 -15.19
CA LYS A 113 9.47 18.38 -15.36
C LYS A 113 9.19 17.31 -16.41
N ARG A 114 7.92 17.04 -16.72
CA ARG A 114 7.47 16.07 -17.73
C ARG A 114 6.35 16.66 -18.60
N PRO A 115 6.24 16.23 -19.86
CA PRO A 115 5.28 16.81 -20.80
C PRO A 115 3.83 16.34 -20.53
N TYR A 116 3.62 15.10 -20.10
CA TYR A 116 2.28 14.53 -19.87
C TYR A 116 2.33 13.32 -18.93
N VAL A 117 1.17 12.94 -18.39
CA VAL A 117 0.98 11.72 -17.61
C VAL A 117 0.62 10.58 -18.55
N ARG A 118 1.22 9.41 -18.35
CA ARG A 118 0.83 8.17 -19.06
C ARG A 118 -0.28 7.48 -18.28
N VAL A 119 -1.43 7.30 -18.90
CA VAL A 119 -2.59 6.59 -18.35
C VAL A 119 -2.66 5.21 -19.00
N TYR A 120 -2.38 4.17 -18.23
CA TYR A 120 -2.28 2.80 -18.74
C TYR A 120 -3.64 2.08 -18.71
N GLY A 121 -4.27 1.98 -19.89
CA GLY A 121 -5.60 1.40 -20.06
C GLY A 121 -6.73 2.41 -19.79
N ASN A 122 -7.76 2.36 -20.62
CA ASN A 122 -9.00 3.11 -20.49
C ASN A 122 -10.23 2.22 -20.77
N ASP A 123 -10.04 0.92 -20.70
CA ASP A 123 -11.00 -0.12 -21.04
C ASP A 123 -11.23 -1.10 -19.87
N TYR A 124 -10.85 -0.72 -18.65
CA TYR A 124 -11.19 -1.47 -17.44
C TYR A 124 -12.69 -1.35 -17.12
N PRO A 125 -13.31 -2.35 -16.46
CA PRO A 125 -14.68 -2.28 -15.99
C PRO A 125 -14.81 -1.36 -14.76
N THR A 126 -14.47 -0.11 -14.94
CA THR A 126 -14.49 0.97 -13.93
C THR A 126 -15.27 2.17 -14.48
N PRO A 127 -15.71 3.13 -13.66
CA PRO A 127 -16.57 4.22 -14.12
C PRO A 127 -16.05 5.05 -15.28
N ASP A 128 -14.73 5.27 -15.37
CA ASP A 128 -14.08 6.03 -16.44
C ASP A 128 -13.13 5.18 -17.30
N GLY A 129 -13.13 3.87 -17.09
CA GLY A 129 -12.29 2.93 -17.82
C GLY A 129 -10.84 2.85 -17.32
N THR A 130 -10.43 3.69 -16.38
CA THR A 130 -9.06 3.68 -15.84
C THR A 130 -8.96 2.91 -14.52
N GLY A 131 -7.75 2.49 -14.13
CA GLY A 131 -7.54 1.71 -12.92
C GLY A 131 -7.92 2.47 -11.64
N VAL A 132 -8.56 1.78 -10.68
CA VAL A 132 -9.03 2.35 -9.42
C VAL A 132 -8.16 1.87 -8.27
N ARG A 133 -7.67 2.79 -7.42
CA ARG A 133 -6.82 2.51 -6.26
C ARG A 133 -7.27 3.30 -5.04
N ASP A 134 -6.95 2.74 -3.87
CA ASP A 134 -7.10 3.42 -2.58
C ASP A 134 -5.82 4.21 -2.30
N TYR A 135 -5.93 5.53 -2.27
CA TYR A 135 -4.80 6.42 -2.00
C TYR A 135 -4.86 6.91 -0.55
N ILE A 136 -3.88 6.49 0.25
CA ILE A 136 -3.77 6.86 1.65
C ILE A 136 -2.69 7.92 1.87
N HIS A 137 -3.01 8.97 2.64
CA HIS A 137 -2.00 9.99 2.95
C HIS A 137 -0.89 9.41 3.83
N VAL A 138 0.37 9.70 3.49
CA VAL A 138 1.54 9.14 4.18
C VAL A 138 1.58 9.43 5.68
N VAL A 139 1.03 10.57 6.13
CA VAL A 139 0.93 10.91 7.56
C VAL A 139 -0.07 10.00 8.27
N ASP A 140 -1.20 9.67 7.64
CA ASP A 140 -2.18 8.76 8.22
C ASP A 140 -1.65 7.32 8.25
N LEU A 141 -0.90 6.92 7.23
CA LEU A 141 -0.17 5.66 7.23
C LEU A 141 0.84 5.59 8.39
N ALA A 142 1.63 6.64 8.62
CA ALA A 142 2.57 6.71 9.74
C ALA A 142 1.85 6.62 11.09
N ARG A 143 0.70 7.29 11.24
CA ARG A 143 -0.15 7.17 12.44
C ARG A 143 -0.64 5.73 12.66
N GLY A 144 -0.94 4.99 11.58
CA GLY A 144 -1.29 3.57 11.65
C GLY A 144 -0.19 2.74 12.28
N HIS A 145 1.08 3.00 11.95
CA HIS A 145 2.23 2.33 12.59
C HIS A 145 2.34 2.66 14.08
N VAL A 146 2.15 3.92 14.46
CA VAL A 146 2.18 4.31 15.87
C VAL A 146 1.07 3.62 16.67
N LYS A 147 -0.12 3.47 16.06
CA LYS A 147 -1.22 2.71 16.69
C LYS A 147 -0.92 1.23 16.78
N ALA A 148 -0.32 0.64 15.75
CA ALA A 148 0.09 -0.76 15.76
C ALA A 148 1.17 -1.05 16.82
N LEU A 149 2.09 -0.12 17.11
CA LEU A 149 3.06 -0.27 18.20
C LEU A 149 2.38 -0.50 19.55
N LYS A 150 1.29 0.24 19.84
CA LYS A 150 0.53 0.03 21.08
C LYS A 150 -0.17 -1.34 21.10
N LYS A 151 -0.66 -1.80 19.94
CA LYS A 151 -1.33 -3.10 19.83
C LYS A 151 -0.40 -4.28 20.07
N LEU A 152 0.92 -4.14 19.85
CA LEU A 152 1.91 -5.17 20.20
C LEU A 152 1.93 -5.50 21.70
N GLU A 153 1.50 -4.57 22.56
CA GLU A 153 1.43 -4.77 24.02
C GLU A 153 0.40 -5.85 24.39
N ASP A 154 -0.62 -6.09 23.57
CA ASP A 154 -1.67 -7.09 23.81
C ASP A 154 -1.18 -8.53 23.62
N LYS A 155 -0.04 -8.74 22.97
CA LYS A 155 0.61 -10.05 22.74
C LYS A 155 -0.32 -11.09 22.08
N GLU A 156 -1.08 -10.68 21.08
CA GLU A 156 -2.06 -11.54 20.38
C GLU A 156 -1.45 -12.46 19.31
N GLY A 157 -0.13 -12.53 19.22
CA GLY A 157 0.56 -13.31 18.20
C GLY A 157 0.60 -12.62 16.85
N VAL A 158 -0.10 -13.12 15.84
CA VAL A 158 -0.10 -12.53 14.49
C VAL A 158 -1.41 -11.82 14.22
N SER A 159 -1.35 -10.51 14.00
CA SER A 159 -2.49 -9.68 13.60
C SER A 159 -2.26 -9.05 12.24
N ILE A 160 -3.34 -8.89 11.45
CA ILE A 160 -3.30 -8.33 10.08
C ILE A 160 -4.26 -7.16 10.01
N TYR A 161 -3.83 -6.04 9.42
CA TYR A 161 -4.64 -4.84 9.25
C TYR A 161 -4.46 -4.22 7.87
N ASN A 162 -5.57 -3.90 7.22
CA ASN A 162 -5.61 -3.04 6.06
C ASN A 162 -5.41 -1.58 6.46
N LEU A 163 -4.44 -0.91 5.85
CA LEU A 163 -4.25 0.54 5.99
C LEU A 163 -4.59 1.22 4.66
N GLY A 164 -5.84 1.60 4.53
CA GLY A 164 -6.43 2.30 3.41
C GLY A 164 -7.48 3.30 3.88
N THR A 165 -8.12 4.00 2.94
CA THR A 165 -9.18 4.98 3.22
C THR A 165 -10.58 4.36 3.17
N GLY A 166 -10.73 3.18 2.57
CA GLY A 166 -12.02 2.54 2.28
C GLY A 166 -12.64 3.01 0.98
N ARG A 167 -11.95 3.86 0.22
CA ARG A 167 -12.45 4.43 -1.03
C ARG A 167 -11.43 4.27 -2.16
N GLY A 168 -11.93 3.85 -3.33
CA GLY A 168 -11.15 3.84 -4.56
C GLY A 168 -11.29 5.15 -5.35
N TYR A 169 -10.20 5.57 -5.98
CA TYR A 169 -10.17 6.67 -6.93
C TYR A 169 -9.52 6.21 -8.23
N SER A 170 -10.08 6.62 -9.35
CA SER A 170 -9.52 6.33 -10.66
C SER A 170 -8.28 7.17 -10.98
N VAL A 171 -7.53 6.76 -12.00
CA VAL A 171 -6.37 7.54 -12.46
C VAL A 171 -6.80 8.93 -12.92
N LEU A 172 -7.92 9.05 -13.66
CA LEU A 172 -8.42 10.35 -14.13
C LEU A 172 -8.94 11.21 -12.98
N GLU A 173 -9.62 10.64 -11.96
CA GLU A 173 -10.01 11.40 -10.77
C GLU A 173 -8.80 12.01 -10.06
N VAL A 174 -7.68 11.28 -9.96
CA VAL A 174 -6.43 11.80 -9.37
C VAL A 174 -5.85 12.94 -10.21
N ILE A 175 -5.81 12.80 -11.54
CA ILE A 175 -5.33 13.86 -12.44
C ILE A 175 -6.19 15.12 -12.28
N HIS A 176 -7.52 15.01 -12.34
CA HIS A 176 -8.46 16.13 -12.20
C HIS A 176 -8.37 16.79 -10.81
N ALA A 177 -8.13 15.99 -9.75
CA ALA A 177 -7.89 16.55 -8.41
C ALA A 177 -6.62 17.42 -8.37
N TYR A 178 -5.55 16.97 -9.06
CA TYR A 178 -4.33 17.76 -9.19
C TYR A 178 -4.52 19.01 -10.01
N GLU A 179 -5.25 18.98 -11.13
CA GLU A 179 -5.60 20.16 -11.93
C GLU A 179 -6.31 21.21 -11.09
N LYS A 180 -7.31 20.76 -10.32
CA LYS A 180 -8.04 21.64 -9.40
C LYS A 180 -7.13 22.25 -8.33
N ALA A 181 -6.20 21.47 -7.79
CA ALA A 181 -5.30 21.92 -6.73
C ALA A 181 -4.22 22.90 -7.23
N CYS A 182 -3.68 22.70 -8.43
CA CYS A 182 -2.62 23.55 -8.99
C CYS A 182 -3.13 24.67 -9.91
N GLY A 183 -4.43 24.67 -10.26
CA GLY A 183 -5.05 25.67 -11.13
C GLY A 183 -4.57 25.63 -12.58
N LYS A 184 -4.10 24.48 -13.05
CA LYS A 184 -3.58 24.26 -14.40
C LYS A 184 -4.07 22.92 -14.94
N GLU A 185 -4.20 22.82 -16.26
CA GLU A 185 -4.38 21.56 -16.95
C GLU A 185 -3.14 20.66 -16.78
N ILE A 186 -3.38 19.38 -16.58
CA ILE A 186 -2.35 18.34 -16.52
C ILE A 186 -2.49 17.44 -17.75
N PRO A 187 -1.69 17.61 -18.79
CA PRO A 187 -1.76 16.81 -19.98
C PRO A 187 -1.56 15.32 -19.68
N TYR A 188 -2.34 14.47 -20.32
CA TYR A 188 -2.17 13.02 -20.25
C TYR A 188 -2.37 12.34 -21.60
N GLN A 189 -1.83 11.13 -21.74
CA GLN A 189 -2.00 10.29 -22.91
C GLN A 189 -2.41 8.88 -22.45
N ILE A 190 -3.40 8.33 -23.14
CA ILE A 190 -3.85 6.95 -22.93
C ILE A 190 -2.87 6.01 -23.64
N GLU A 191 -2.39 5.01 -22.91
CA GLU A 191 -1.54 3.94 -23.42
C GLU A 191 -2.19 2.57 -23.15
N GLY A 192 -1.68 1.52 -23.76
CA GLY A 192 -2.14 0.15 -23.51
C GLY A 192 -1.97 -0.26 -22.04
N ARG A 193 -2.77 -1.23 -21.57
CA ARG A 193 -2.66 -1.76 -20.19
C ARG A 193 -1.26 -2.28 -19.91
N ARG A 194 -0.76 -2.05 -18.69
CA ARG A 194 0.47 -2.68 -18.22
C ARG A 194 0.18 -4.12 -17.76
N ALA A 195 1.13 -5.02 -17.99
CA ALA A 195 1.05 -6.37 -17.46
C ALA A 195 1.03 -6.35 -15.93
N GLY A 196 0.09 -7.09 -15.33
CA GLY A 196 -0.07 -7.20 -13.90
C GLY A 196 -0.89 -6.08 -13.24
N ASP A 197 -1.38 -5.09 -13.99
CA ASP A 197 -2.34 -4.11 -13.47
C ASP A 197 -3.74 -4.75 -13.40
N ILE A 198 -4.44 -4.49 -12.29
CA ILE A 198 -5.82 -4.93 -12.03
C ILE A 198 -6.78 -3.74 -12.07
N ALA A 199 -8.06 -4.00 -12.39
CA ALA A 199 -9.07 -2.96 -12.56
C ALA A 199 -9.26 -2.11 -11.29
N SER A 200 -9.50 -2.75 -10.14
CA SER A 200 -9.78 -2.07 -8.89
C SER A 200 -9.06 -2.72 -7.71
N CYS A 201 -8.56 -1.88 -6.79
CA CYS A 201 -7.96 -2.33 -5.53
C CYS A 201 -8.12 -1.25 -4.46
N TYR A 202 -9.10 -1.44 -3.56
CA TYR A 202 -9.30 -0.61 -2.36
C TYR A 202 -9.79 -1.47 -1.21
N GLY A 203 -9.43 -1.09 0.02
CA GLY A 203 -9.59 -1.94 1.19
C GLY A 203 -10.64 -1.47 2.17
N ASP A 204 -11.15 -2.38 3.00
CA ASP A 204 -11.95 -2.04 4.17
C ASP A 204 -11.02 -1.79 5.37
N PRO A 205 -10.96 -0.55 5.93
CA PRO A 205 -10.16 -0.23 7.10
C PRO A 205 -10.90 -0.49 8.43
N SER A 206 -12.08 -1.08 8.41
CA SER A 206 -12.95 -1.20 9.60
C SER A 206 -12.30 -1.98 10.74
N LYS A 207 -11.50 -2.99 10.45
CA LYS A 207 -10.74 -3.74 11.46
C LYS A 207 -9.71 -2.85 12.16
N ALA A 208 -8.93 -2.10 11.40
CA ALA A 208 -7.96 -1.15 11.96
C ALA A 208 -8.67 -0.06 12.79
N ALA A 209 -9.85 0.39 12.38
CA ALA A 209 -10.63 1.35 13.14
C ALA A 209 -11.08 0.79 14.50
N ARG A 210 -11.58 -0.45 14.53
CA ARG A 210 -12.05 -1.09 15.78
C ARG A 210 -10.92 -1.43 16.73
N GLU A 211 -9.85 -2.05 16.22
CA GLU A 211 -8.84 -2.71 17.06
C GLU A 211 -7.63 -1.82 17.33
N LEU A 212 -7.28 -0.92 16.41
CA LEU A 212 -6.17 0.04 16.60
C LEU A 212 -6.67 1.44 17.02
N GLY A 213 -7.98 1.71 16.93
CA GLY A 213 -8.49 3.08 17.06
C GLY A 213 -7.88 4.01 16.01
N TRP A 214 -7.66 3.48 14.79
CA TRP A 214 -7.05 4.21 13.69
C TRP A 214 -8.04 4.43 12.54
N LYS A 215 -7.98 5.62 11.96
CA LYS A 215 -8.76 6.00 10.79
C LYS A 215 -7.94 6.98 9.94
N ALA A 216 -7.97 6.77 8.63
CA ALA A 216 -7.35 7.68 7.69
C ALA A 216 -8.15 8.99 7.57
#